data_576b9e95fd8acca60603c16890302f6b
#
_entry.id   576b9e95fd8acca60603c16890302f6b
#
_cell.length_a   1.000
_cell.length_b   1.000
_cell.length_c   1.000
_cell.angle_alpha   90.00
_cell.angle_beta   90.00
_cell.angle_gamma   90.00
#
_symmetry.space_group_name_H-M   'P 1'
#
loop_
_entity.id
_entity.type
_entity.pdbx_description
1 polymer ?
#
loop_
_entity_poly.entity_id
_entity_poly.type
_entity_poly.pdbx_seq_one_letter_code
_entity_poly.pdbx_strand_id
1 'polypeptide(L)'
;MSLTTVTELTPECPSIASAEVCYLVDDDPSVRKSISRLLESEGFNVRAFGEPEAFLNHMATNPVRLVVLDIWMERMTGMEVLAHLCARSPETRVIFITGHEDRAAEATVMQAGASAFFIKPFDNEKFIAAVREALNQA
;
A
#
# COMPACT_ATOMS: atom_id res chain seq x y z
N MET A 1 -28.60 13.80 25.59
CA MET A 1 -28.16 13.24 25.60
C MET A 1 -27.63 12.88 25.36
N SER A 2 -27.58 13.21 25.41
CA SER A 2 -26.82 12.69 25.33
C SER A 2 -26.28 12.36 25.03
N LEU A 3 -26.28 12.61 25.07
CA LEU A 3 -25.50 12.10 24.92
C LEU A 3 -24.98 11.73 24.35
N THR A 4 -25.11 12.06 24.37
CA THR A 4 -24.39 11.60 23.99
C THR A 4 -23.84 11.32 23.43
N THR A 5 -23.98 11.74 23.53
CA THR A 5 -23.22 11.31 23.15
C THR A 5 -22.57 10.93 22.63
N VAL A 6 -22.75 11.22 22.79
CA VAL A 6 -21.92 10.75 22.40
C VAL A 6 -21.37 10.33 21.81
N THR A 7 -21.44 10.68 21.90
CA THR A 7 -20.79 10.21 21.45
C THR A 7 -20.21 10.06 20.97
N GLU A 8 -20.25 10.45 21.10
CA GLU A 8 -19.53 10.22 20.77
C GLU A 8 -18.74 9.92 20.47
N LEU A 9 -18.92 10.15 20.79
CA LEU A 9 -18.04 9.79 20.48
C LEU A 9 -17.33 9.58 19.93
N THR A 10 -17.29 9.89 19.99
CA THR A 10 -16.45 9.67 19.49
C THR A 10 -15.82 9.43 19.13
N PRO A 11 -15.71 9.59 19.29
CA PRO A 11 -14.89 9.36 18.70
C PRO A 11 -14.21 9.08 18.51
N GLU A 12 -13.95 9.30 18.87
CA GLU A 12 -13.16 9.00 18.57
C GLU A 12 -12.58 8.35 18.36
N CYS A 13 -12.38 8.33 19.29
CA CYS A 13 -11.77 7.39 18.81
C CYS A 13 -11.97 7.01 17.50
N PRO A 14 -12.69 7.33 17.00
CA PRO A 14 -12.77 7.03 15.60
C PRO A 14 -11.60 7.48 14.79
N SER A 15 -10.81 8.37 15.27
CA SER A 15 -9.61 8.71 14.57
C SER A 15 -8.71 7.50 14.36
N ILE A 16 -8.75 6.55 15.29
CA ILE A 16 -8.04 5.30 15.09
C ILE A 16 -8.69 4.52 13.96
N ALA A 17 -10.00 4.47 14.00
CA ALA A 17 -10.72 3.79 12.94
C ALA A 17 -10.48 4.44 11.59
N SER A 18 -10.27 5.75 11.58
CA SER A 18 -10.03 6.47 10.35
C SER A 18 -8.56 6.45 9.95
N ALA A 19 -7.67 5.93 10.79
CA ALA A 19 -6.28 5.81 10.42
C ALA A 19 -6.16 4.90 9.21
N GLU A 20 -5.54 5.41 8.19
CA GLU A 20 -5.42 4.66 6.94
C GLU A 20 -4.45 3.52 7.11
N VAL A 21 -4.79 2.38 6.52
CA VAL A 21 -3.93 1.21 6.51
C VAL A 21 -3.23 1.14 5.17
N CYS A 22 -1.91 1.12 5.22
CA CYS A 22 -1.09 0.91 4.04
C CYS A 22 -0.59 -0.51 4.07
N TYR A 23 -0.84 -1.23 3.00
CA TYR A 23 -0.32 -2.58 2.86
C TYR A 23 0.99 -2.53 2.11
N LEU A 24 1.91 -3.41 2.48
CA LEU A 24 3.25 -3.42 1.91
C LEU A 24 3.63 -4.87 1.62
N VAL A 25 4.09 -5.14 0.40
CA VAL A 25 4.55 -6.47 0.04
C VAL A 25 5.95 -6.34 -0.54
N ASP A 26 6.92 -6.91 0.13
CA ASP A 26 8.32 -6.89 -0.28
C ASP A 26 9.00 -8.07 0.40
N ASP A 27 9.73 -8.88 -0.34
CA ASP A 27 10.37 -10.06 0.24
C ASP A 27 11.66 -9.75 1.00
N ASP A 28 12.15 -8.51 0.94
CA ASP A 28 13.33 -8.10 1.68
C ASP A 28 12.93 -7.56 3.05
N PRO A 29 13.31 -8.24 4.15
CA PRO A 29 12.91 -7.78 5.49
C PRO A 29 13.43 -6.39 5.84
N SER A 30 14.63 -6.03 5.36
CA SER A 30 15.19 -4.71 5.64
C SER A 30 14.34 -3.61 4.99
N VAL A 31 13.92 -3.84 3.76
CA VAL A 31 13.09 -2.89 3.05
C VAL A 31 11.73 -2.78 3.71
N ARG A 32 11.11 -3.93 4.07
CA ARG A 32 9.83 -3.90 4.77
C ARG A 32 9.90 -3.06 6.03
N LYS A 33 10.96 -3.27 6.83
CA LYS A 33 11.11 -2.56 8.08
C LYS A 33 11.28 -1.05 7.85
N SER A 34 12.11 -0.71 6.89
CA SER A 34 12.43 0.68 6.59
C SER A 34 11.19 1.44 6.10
N ILE A 35 10.46 0.86 5.16
CA ILE A 35 9.28 1.52 4.61
C ILE A 35 8.16 1.56 5.64
N SER A 36 8.00 0.49 6.43
CA SER A 36 7.00 0.47 7.50
C SER A 36 7.25 1.60 8.48
N ARG A 37 8.50 1.78 8.89
CA ARG A 37 8.83 2.86 9.82
C ARG A 37 8.54 4.24 9.25
N LEU A 38 8.86 4.42 7.98
CA LEU A 38 8.57 5.69 7.33
C LEU A 38 7.07 5.97 7.32
N LEU A 39 6.28 5.00 6.92
CA LEU A 39 4.83 5.17 6.86
C LEU A 39 4.24 5.38 8.25
N GLU A 40 4.70 4.63 9.23
CA GLU A 40 4.22 4.78 10.60
C GLU A 40 4.55 6.14 11.18
N SER A 41 5.72 6.68 10.82
CA SER A 41 6.10 8.01 11.30
C SER A 41 5.19 9.09 10.75
N GLU A 42 4.47 8.82 9.67
CA GLU A 42 3.54 9.76 9.06
C GLU A 42 2.08 9.49 9.46
N GLY A 43 1.87 8.60 10.41
CA GLY A 43 0.55 8.36 10.97
C GLY A 43 -0.24 7.22 10.34
N PHE A 44 0.37 6.48 9.42
CA PHE A 44 -0.31 5.34 8.81
C PHE A 44 -0.14 4.08 9.64
N ASN A 45 -1.14 3.23 9.61
CA ASN A 45 -0.98 1.85 10.08
C ASN A 45 -0.44 1.02 8.91
N VAL A 46 0.49 0.11 9.20
CA VAL A 46 1.13 -0.68 8.15
C VAL A 46 0.91 -2.16 8.40
N ARG A 47 0.47 -2.86 7.39
CA ARG A 47 0.43 -4.32 7.37
C ARG A 47 1.40 -4.77 6.28
N ALA A 48 2.47 -5.44 6.70
CA ALA A 48 3.54 -5.82 5.78
C ALA A 48 3.58 -7.33 5.60
N PHE A 49 3.80 -7.75 4.36
CA PHE A 49 3.86 -9.16 3.98
C PHE A 49 5.18 -9.41 3.26
N GLY A 50 5.82 -10.51 3.59
CA GLY A 50 7.03 -10.94 2.91
C GLY A 50 6.76 -11.83 1.70
N GLU A 51 5.51 -12.29 1.55
CA GLU A 51 5.13 -13.18 0.46
C GLU A 51 3.86 -12.68 -0.19
N PRO A 52 3.86 -12.58 -1.52
CA PRO A 52 2.68 -12.06 -2.21
C PRO A 52 1.44 -12.93 -2.04
N GLU A 53 1.60 -14.27 -1.93
CA GLU A 53 0.45 -15.13 -1.73
C GLU A 53 -0.23 -14.86 -0.40
N ALA A 54 0.55 -14.58 0.65
CA ALA A 54 -0.02 -14.26 1.96
C ALA A 54 -0.86 -12.98 1.88
N PHE A 55 -0.36 -11.99 1.14
CA PHE A 55 -1.11 -10.75 0.94
C PHE A 55 -2.41 -11.01 0.18
N LEU A 56 -2.33 -11.77 -0.91
CA LEU A 56 -3.53 -12.06 -1.71
C LEU A 56 -4.56 -12.84 -0.90
N ASN A 57 -4.11 -13.76 -0.06
CA ASN A 57 -5.03 -14.49 0.82
C ASN A 57 -5.70 -13.55 1.83
N HIS A 58 -4.95 -12.61 2.36
CA HIS A 58 -5.49 -11.64 3.31
C HIS A 58 -6.56 -10.78 2.65
N MET A 59 -6.31 -10.29 1.45
CA MET A 59 -7.25 -9.39 0.80
C MET A 59 -8.50 -10.10 0.29
N ALA A 60 -8.49 -11.42 0.25
CA ALA A 60 -9.69 -12.16 -0.13
C ALA A 60 -10.83 -11.93 0.87
N THR A 61 -10.50 -11.61 2.14
CA THR A 61 -11.49 -11.40 3.19
C THR A 61 -11.38 -10.04 3.84
N ASN A 62 -10.47 -9.17 3.38
CA ASN A 62 -10.26 -7.85 3.96
C ASN A 62 -10.12 -6.82 2.84
N PRO A 63 -10.87 -5.73 2.89
CA PRO A 63 -10.74 -4.70 1.87
C PRO A 63 -9.39 -4.02 1.97
N VAL A 64 -8.79 -3.74 0.82
CA VAL A 64 -7.48 -3.09 0.73
C VAL A 64 -7.63 -1.87 -0.18
N ARG A 65 -7.32 -0.69 0.36
CA ARG A 65 -7.40 0.53 -0.41
C ARG A 65 -6.09 0.84 -1.14
N LEU A 66 -4.97 0.51 -0.52
CA LEU A 66 -3.66 0.83 -1.07
C LEU A 66 -2.66 -0.25 -0.69
N VAL A 67 -1.87 -0.68 -1.66
CA VAL A 67 -0.73 -1.57 -1.41
C VAL A 67 0.50 -1.01 -2.10
N VAL A 68 1.63 -1.07 -1.39
CA VAL A 68 2.95 -0.75 -1.92
C VAL A 68 3.61 -2.07 -2.24
N LEU A 69 3.97 -2.27 -3.49
CA LEU A 69 4.47 -3.55 -4.00
C LEU A 69 5.88 -3.41 -4.56
N ASP A 70 6.75 -4.34 -4.17
CA ASP A 70 8.00 -4.52 -4.89
C ASP A 70 7.72 -5.25 -6.21
N ILE A 71 8.41 -4.87 -7.27
CA ILE A 71 8.24 -5.53 -8.57
C ILE A 71 8.88 -6.91 -8.57
N TRP A 72 10.12 -7.00 -8.08
CA TRP A 72 10.89 -8.25 -8.21
C TRP A 72 10.93 -8.99 -6.88
N MET A 73 10.11 -10.02 -6.77
CA MET A 73 10.06 -10.91 -5.62
C MET A 73 10.23 -12.33 -6.11
N GLU A 74 10.62 -13.23 -5.20
CA GLU A 74 11.04 -14.56 -5.62
C GLU A 74 9.92 -15.39 -6.23
N ARG A 75 8.75 -15.38 -5.60
CA ARG A 75 7.71 -16.32 -6.01
C ARG A 75 6.79 -15.76 -7.07
N MET A 76 6.49 -14.49 -6.96
CA MET A 76 5.52 -13.86 -7.84
C MET A 76 5.97 -12.42 -8.00
N THR A 77 5.99 -11.92 -9.23
CA THR A 77 6.36 -10.52 -9.44
C THR A 77 5.24 -9.60 -9.01
N GLY A 78 5.59 -8.34 -8.74
CA GLY A 78 4.57 -7.34 -8.45
C GLY A 78 3.62 -7.14 -9.61
N MET A 79 4.08 -7.35 -10.84
CA MET A 79 3.20 -7.25 -12.00
C MET A 79 2.13 -8.33 -11.98
N GLU A 80 2.48 -9.54 -11.55
CA GLU A 80 1.50 -10.60 -11.41
C GLU A 80 0.48 -10.30 -10.31
N VAL A 81 0.95 -9.71 -9.21
CA VAL A 81 0.04 -9.27 -8.15
C VAL A 81 -0.93 -8.22 -8.69
N LEU A 82 -0.41 -7.25 -9.46
CA LEU A 82 -1.26 -6.23 -10.06
C LEU A 82 -2.34 -6.85 -10.95
N ALA A 83 -1.99 -7.87 -11.72
CA ALA A 83 -2.98 -8.56 -12.55
C ALA A 83 -4.09 -9.18 -11.72
N HIS A 84 -3.75 -9.79 -10.58
CA HIS A 84 -4.76 -10.31 -9.66
C HIS A 84 -5.65 -9.19 -9.12
N LEU A 85 -5.05 -8.06 -8.77
CA LEU A 85 -5.81 -6.93 -8.24
C LEU A 85 -6.75 -6.35 -9.28
N CYS A 86 -6.28 -6.21 -10.51
CA CYS A 86 -7.13 -5.69 -11.58
C CYS A 86 -8.36 -6.57 -11.79
N ALA A 87 -8.21 -7.87 -11.62
CA ALA A 87 -9.31 -8.80 -11.82
C ALA A 87 -10.26 -8.86 -10.63
N ARG A 88 -9.73 -8.73 -9.41
CA ARG A 88 -10.52 -9.01 -8.20
C ARG A 88 -10.83 -7.79 -7.35
N SER A 89 -10.00 -6.77 -7.41
CA SER A 89 -10.15 -5.58 -6.58
C SER A 89 -9.65 -4.37 -7.34
N PRO A 90 -10.36 -4.00 -8.43
CA PRO A 90 -9.88 -2.91 -9.28
C PRO A 90 -9.83 -1.56 -8.58
N GLU A 91 -10.51 -1.42 -7.44
CA GLU A 91 -10.48 -0.18 -6.68
C GLU A 91 -9.24 -0.05 -5.80
N THR A 92 -8.46 -1.13 -5.61
CA THR A 92 -7.23 -1.06 -4.81
C THR A 92 -6.19 -0.27 -5.58
N ARG A 93 -5.62 0.76 -4.93
CA ARG A 93 -4.54 1.55 -5.52
C ARG A 93 -3.22 0.84 -5.29
N VAL A 94 -2.32 0.96 -6.25
CA VAL A 94 -1.03 0.25 -6.20
C VAL A 94 0.09 1.24 -6.45
N ILE A 95 1.05 1.27 -5.54
CA ILE A 95 2.30 2.01 -5.71
C ILE A 95 3.43 0.99 -5.79
N PHE A 96 4.22 1.07 -6.85
CA PHE A 96 5.34 0.14 -7.03
C PHE A 96 6.63 0.74 -6.52
N ILE A 97 7.45 -0.14 -5.95
CA ILE A 97 8.82 0.18 -5.57
C ILE A 97 9.73 -0.87 -6.19
N THR A 98 10.95 -0.48 -6.51
CA THR A 98 11.92 -1.42 -7.07
C THR A 98 13.32 -0.97 -6.72
N GLY A 99 14.25 -1.93 -6.62
CA GLY A 99 15.66 -1.62 -6.40
C GLY A 99 16.43 -1.33 -7.67
N HIS A 100 15.81 -1.52 -8.83
CA HIS A 100 16.47 -1.37 -10.10
C HIS A 100 15.64 -0.51 -11.04
N GLU A 101 16.35 0.32 -11.82
CA GLU A 101 15.69 1.05 -12.88
C GLU A 101 15.27 0.06 -13.97
N ASP A 102 13.98 0.08 -14.30
CA ASP A 102 13.43 -0.82 -15.31
C ASP A 102 12.29 -0.10 -16.01
N ARG A 103 12.63 0.56 -17.11
CA ARG A 103 11.66 1.39 -17.81
C ARG A 103 10.54 0.58 -18.44
N ALA A 104 10.85 -0.65 -18.88
CA ALA A 104 9.82 -1.51 -19.44
C ALA A 104 8.81 -1.91 -18.38
N ALA A 105 9.28 -2.29 -17.20
CA ALA A 105 8.38 -2.64 -16.11
C ALA A 105 7.56 -1.42 -15.67
N GLU A 106 8.21 -0.26 -15.57
CA GLU A 106 7.50 0.97 -15.21
C GLU A 106 6.38 1.27 -16.20
N ALA A 107 6.69 1.24 -17.48
CA ALA A 107 5.69 1.52 -18.50
C ALA A 107 4.53 0.53 -18.43
N THR A 108 4.85 -0.74 -18.23
CA THR A 108 3.83 -1.78 -18.16
C THR A 108 2.88 -1.56 -16.99
N VAL A 109 3.43 -1.32 -15.79
CA VAL A 109 2.55 -1.18 -14.62
C VAL A 109 1.78 0.13 -14.63
N MET A 110 2.37 1.21 -15.15
CA MET A 110 1.66 2.47 -15.23
C MET A 110 0.52 2.38 -16.23
N GLN A 111 0.71 1.70 -17.36
CA GLN A 111 -0.37 1.47 -18.32
C GLN A 111 -1.47 0.60 -17.74
N ALA A 112 -1.11 -0.31 -16.84
CA ALA A 112 -2.09 -1.18 -16.19
C ALA A 112 -2.84 -0.48 -15.06
N GLY A 113 -2.50 0.76 -14.75
CA GLY A 113 -3.26 1.55 -13.78
C GLY A 113 -2.58 1.76 -12.44
N ALA A 114 -1.28 1.47 -12.32
CA ALA A 114 -0.56 1.76 -11.09
C ALA A 114 -0.61 3.25 -10.79
N SER A 115 -0.70 3.60 -9.51
CA SER A 115 -0.79 4.99 -9.10
C SER A 115 0.56 5.68 -9.15
N ALA A 116 1.64 4.96 -8.85
CA ALA A 116 2.98 5.55 -8.85
C ALA A 116 4.03 4.45 -8.91
N PHE A 117 5.26 4.86 -9.19
CA PHE A 117 6.40 3.95 -9.35
C PHE A 117 7.63 4.66 -8.80
N PHE A 118 8.35 4.01 -7.88
CA PHE A 118 9.53 4.60 -7.25
C PHE A 118 10.70 3.63 -7.33
N ILE A 119 11.89 4.18 -7.57
CA ILE A 119 13.13 3.43 -7.58
C ILE A 119 13.86 3.72 -6.28
N LYS A 120 14.27 2.66 -5.56
CA LYS A 120 15.02 2.81 -4.31
C LYS A 120 16.47 3.20 -4.60
N PRO A 121 17.07 4.11 -3.83
CA PRO A 121 16.46 4.92 -2.79
C PRO A 121 15.63 6.05 -3.40
N PHE A 122 14.49 6.35 -2.80
CA PHE A 122 13.61 7.39 -3.33
C PHE A 122 13.47 8.51 -2.32
N ASP A 123 12.93 9.63 -2.81
CA ASP A 123 12.63 10.79 -1.97
C ASP A 123 11.44 10.45 -1.07
N ASN A 124 11.66 10.49 0.24
CA ASN A 124 10.63 10.10 1.20
C ASN A 124 9.41 11.00 1.11
N GLU A 125 9.61 12.30 0.90
CA GLU A 125 8.48 13.22 0.82
C GLU A 125 7.62 12.96 -0.39
N LYS A 126 8.24 12.66 -1.52
CA LYS A 126 7.50 12.34 -2.74
C LYS A 126 6.75 11.03 -2.59
N PHE A 127 7.36 10.05 -1.94
CA PHE A 127 6.71 8.77 -1.69
C PHE A 127 5.48 8.96 -0.80
N ILE A 128 5.62 9.68 0.29
CA ILE A 128 4.51 9.91 1.21
C ILE A 128 3.40 10.71 0.52
N ALA A 129 3.76 11.69 -0.29
CA ALA A 129 2.76 12.46 -1.04
C ALA A 129 1.96 11.55 -1.97
N ALA A 130 2.64 10.60 -2.64
CA ALA A 130 1.96 9.65 -3.52
C ALA A 130 1.03 8.74 -2.73
N VAL A 131 1.44 8.31 -1.54
CA VAL A 131 0.60 7.49 -0.68
C VAL A 131 -0.67 8.24 -0.29
N ARG A 132 -0.53 9.48 0.15
CA ARG A 132 -1.69 10.28 0.54
C ARG A 132 -2.62 10.53 -0.63
N GLU A 133 -2.06 10.82 -1.79
CA GLU A 133 -2.87 11.07 -2.97
C GLU A 133 -3.63 9.81 -3.39
N ALA A 134 -2.97 8.67 -3.35
CA ALA A 134 -3.62 7.42 -3.72
C ALA A 134 -4.78 7.10 -2.77
N LEU A 135 -4.59 7.33 -1.47
CA LEU A 135 -5.64 7.09 -0.50
C LEU A 135 -6.80 8.06 -0.66
N ASN A 136 -6.53 9.28 -1.06
CA ASN A 136 -7.60 10.25 -1.28
C ASN A 136 -8.44 9.91 -2.50
N GLN A 137 -7.88 9.19 -3.46
CA GLN A 137 -8.58 8.79 -4.67
C GLN A 137 -9.30 7.46 -4.52
N ALA A 138 -9.00 6.71 -3.48
CA ALA A 138 -9.54 5.37 -3.31
C ALA A 138 -10.97 5.36 -2.76
#